data_ec6f232efc2827681add842322bcaa6e
#
_entry.id   ec6f232efc2827681add842322bcaa6e
#
_cell.length_a   1.000
_cell.length_b   1.000
_cell.length_c   1.000
_cell.angle_alpha   90.00
_cell.angle_beta   90.00
_cell.angle_gamma   90.00
#
_symmetry.space_group_name_H-M   'P 1'
#
loop_
_entity.id
_entity.type
_entity.pdbx_description
1 polymer ?
#
loop_
_entity_poly.entity_id
_entity_poly.type
_entity_poly.pdbx_seq_one_letter_code
_entity_poly.pdbx_strand_id
1 'polypeptide(L)'
;SEQLTKADGTPAAFTRIIRGKLKDGVLIEQQTIFQAKLEHHIKADWHFGSRIAFDGRGHIFFSIGERGQHQHAQDLTLPGGKIHRLHDDGRVPADNPFVGNPTAVPSIWSYGHRNPQGLAFSPTTGELFSSEHGPRGGDELNLVRRGANYGWPVISYGMNYNGTTFTELTAKEGMEQPIAHWVPSLATCGINFYTGDLFAKWKHQLFLASLAAEQFLRIEIVGGKIVSQEVLFKDLGRIRHVITGPDGALYVLLPKRIVRLTPAS
;
A
#
# COMPACT_ATOMS: atom_id res chain seq x y z
N SER A 1 -12.95 12.31 -11.21
CA SER A 1 -13.01 12.53 -9.76
C SER A 1 -14.04 13.62 -9.49
N GLU A 2 -15.14 13.28 -8.82
CA GLU A 2 -16.03 14.31 -8.28
C GLU A 2 -15.24 15.08 -7.21
N GLN A 3 -15.03 16.35 -7.45
CA GLN A 3 -14.44 17.24 -6.46
C GLN A 3 -15.58 17.62 -5.50
N LEU A 4 -15.63 16.98 -4.34
CA LEU A 4 -16.57 17.36 -3.30
C LEU A 4 -16.08 18.64 -2.62
N THR A 5 -17.03 19.49 -2.31
CA THR A 5 -16.78 20.73 -1.55
C THR A 5 -17.42 20.58 -0.18
N LYS A 6 -16.69 20.87 0.89
CA LYS A 6 -17.25 20.93 2.25
C LYS A 6 -18.26 22.07 2.36
N ALA A 7 -19.07 22.05 3.41
CA ALA A 7 -20.07 23.10 3.66
C ALA A 7 -19.47 24.52 3.76
N ASP A 8 -18.19 24.61 4.12
CA ASP A 8 -17.41 25.87 4.19
C ASP A 8 -16.79 26.29 2.84
N GLY A 9 -17.12 25.61 1.74
CA GLY A 9 -16.57 25.88 0.41
C GLY A 9 -15.16 25.29 0.16
N THR A 10 -14.55 24.58 1.13
CA THR A 10 -13.21 24.01 0.98
C THR A 10 -13.26 22.78 0.06
N PRO A 11 -12.44 22.75 -1.02
CA PRO A 11 -12.28 21.53 -1.81
C PRO A 11 -11.80 20.37 -0.94
N ALA A 12 -12.39 19.20 -1.11
CA ALA A 12 -12.07 18.04 -0.31
C ALA A 12 -11.84 16.83 -1.22
N ALA A 13 -10.82 16.03 -0.89
CA ALA A 13 -10.51 14.78 -1.57
C ALA A 13 -10.48 13.63 -0.56
N PHE A 14 -10.89 12.45 -1.01
CA PHE A 14 -10.97 11.25 -0.19
C PHE A 14 -10.74 10.00 -1.02
N THR A 15 -10.48 8.89 -0.33
CA THR A 15 -10.44 7.56 -0.94
C THR A 15 -11.82 6.91 -0.84
N ARG A 16 -12.36 6.51 -1.99
CA ARG A 16 -13.61 5.73 -2.11
C ARG A 16 -13.30 4.43 -2.84
N ILE A 17 -13.82 3.33 -2.35
CA ILE A 17 -13.75 2.02 -3.00
C ILE A 17 -15.12 1.72 -3.58
N ILE A 18 -15.16 1.43 -4.87
CA ILE A 18 -16.36 0.99 -5.57
C ILE A 18 -16.12 -0.38 -6.17
N ARG A 19 -17.15 -1.19 -6.24
CA ARG A 19 -17.21 -2.40 -7.07
C ARG A 19 -18.30 -2.29 -8.11
N GLY A 20 -18.21 -3.07 -9.16
CA GLY A 20 -19.21 -3.11 -10.23
C GLY A 20 -18.90 -4.26 -11.19
N LYS A 21 -19.71 -4.39 -12.22
CA LYS A 21 -19.50 -5.33 -13.32
C LYS A 21 -18.90 -4.61 -14.52
N LEU A 22 -17.91 -5.22 -15.16
CA LEU A 22 -17.39 -4.71 -16.42
C LEU A 22 -18.21 -5.30 -17.58
N LYS A 23 -18.88 -4.43 -18.35
CA LYS A 23 -19.60 -4.80 -19.54
C LYS A 23 -19.22 -3.83 -20.66
N ASP A 24 -18.79 -4.37 -21.80
CA ASP A 24 -18.39 -3.60 -23.00
C ASP A 24 -17.42 -2.44 -22.70
N GLY A 25 -16.45 -2.68 -21.77
CA GLY A 25 -15.46 -1.68 -21.33
C GLY A 25 -15.99 -0.64 -20.34
N VAL A 26 -17.26 -0.72 -19.93
CA VAL A 26 -17.90 0.20 -18.98
C VAL A 26 -18.18 -0.48 -17.66
N LEU A 27 -17.86 0.20 -16.54
CA LEU A 27 -18.21 -0.27 -15.21
C LEU A 27 -19.68 0.05 -14.92
N ILE A 28 -20.52 -0.98 -14.84
CA ILE A 28 -21.97 -0.91 -14.56
C ILE A 28 -22.28 -1.47 -13.16
N GLU A 29 -23.50 -1.30 -12.69
CA GLU A 29 -23.98 -1.78 -11.37
C GLU A 29 -23.03 -1.37 -10.24
N GLN A 30 -22.59 -0.13 -10.27
CA GLN A 30 -21.62 0.38 -9.30
C GLN A 30 -22.19 0.43 -7.89
N GLN A 31 -21.44 -0.08 -6.93
CA GLN A 31 -21.73 -0.03 -5.51
C GLN A 31 -20.53 0.54 -4.76
N THR A 32 -20.73 1.55 -3.93
CA THR A 32 -19.72 2.03 -2.99
C THR A 32 -19.60 1.04 -1.82
N ILE A 33 -18.43 0.45 -1.63
CA ILE A 33 -18.17 -0.49 -0.53
C ILE A 33 -17.38 0.16 0.62
N PHE A 34 -16.70 1.27 0.34
CA PHE A 34 -16.08 2.12 1.35
C PHE A 34 -16.05 3.57 0.90
N GLN A 35 -16.38 4.46 1.84
CA GLN A 35 -16.18 5.89 1.70
C GLN A 35 -15.92 6.50 3.07
N ALA A 36 -14.86 7.30 3.20
CA ALA A 36 -14.61 8.07 4.41
C ALA A 36 -15.75 9.09 4.63
N LYS A 37 -16.11 9.36 5.89
CA LYS A 37 -17.08 10.40 6.22
C LYS A 37 -16.57 11.77 5.75
N LEU A 38 -17.50 12.65 5.37
CA LEU A 38 -17.17 14.00 4.84
C LEU A 38 -16.28 14.81 5.78
N GLU A 39 -16.49 14.70 7.07
CA GLU A 39 -15.68 15.35 8.11
C GLU A 39 -14.19 14.95 8.06
N HIS A 40 -13.88 13.74 7.56
CA HIS A 40 -12.52 13.24 7.42
C HIS A 40 -11.86 13.57 6.07
N HIS A 41 -12.57 14.29 5.18
CA HIS A 41 -11.99 14.68 3.90
C HIS A 41 -10.97 15.81 4.08
N ILE A 42 -9.85 15.70 3.36
CA ILE A 42 -8.71 16.61 3.47
C ILE A 42 -8.45 17.23 2.10
N LYS A 43 -8.11 18.53 2.09
CA LYS A 43 -7.78 19.27 0.86
C LYS A 43 -6.52 18.72 0.15
N ALA A 44 -5.59 18.09 0.87
CA ALA A 44 -4.34 17.58 0.29
C ALA A 44 -4.60 16.63 -0.88
N ASP A 45 -3.79 16.72 -1.92
CA ASP A 45 -3.83 15.93 -3.14
C ASP A 45 -2.71 14.87 -3.23
N TRP A 46 -2.14 14.49 -2.07
CA TRP A 46 -1.09 13.49 -1.92
C TRP A 46 -1.42 12.46 -0.83
N HIS A 47 -0.63 11.40 -0.75
CA HIS A 47 -0.71 10.30 0.21
C HIS A 47 -2.09 9.63 0.23
N PHE A 48 -2.61 9.26 -0.93
CA PHE A 48 -3.90 8.55 -1.03
C PHE A 48 -3.80 7.08 -0.66
N GLY A 49 -2.60 6.48 -0.63
CA GLY A 49 -2.43 5.03 -0.57
C GLY A 49 -3.02 4.38 -1.81
N SER A 50 -4.31 4.02 -1.74
CA SER A 50 -5.15 3.56 -2.87
C SER A 50 -4.69 2.25 -3.51
N ARG A 51 -4.11 1.33 -2.72
CA ARG A 51 -3.81 -0.03 -3.16
C ARG A 51 -4.85 -0.99 -2.62
N ILE A 52 -5.21 -1.99 -3.42
CA ILE A 52 -6.17 -3.03 -3.07
C ILE A 52 -5.50 -4.40 -3.23
N ALA A 53 -5.74 -5.30 -2.28
CA ALA A 53 -5.38 -6.71 -2.35
C ALA A 53 -6.54 -7.58 -1.88
N PHE A 54 -6.65 -8.79 -2.42
CA PHE A 54 -7.69 -9.77 -2.08
C PHE A 54 -7.03 -10.97 -1.39
N ASP A 55 -7.63 -11.47 -0.30
CA ASP A 55 -7.12 -12.63 0.43
C ASP A 55 -7.60 -13.99 -0.15
N GLY A 56 -8.46 -13.95 -1.17
CA GLY A 56 -9.08 -15.14 -1.75
C GLY A 56 -10.14 -15.79 -0.85
N ARG A 57 -10.52 -15.16 0.28
CA ARG A 57 -11.48 -15.65 1.26
C ARG A 57 -12.70 -14.73 1.43
N GLY A 58 -12.93 -13.87 0.42
CA GLY A 58 -14.05 -12.92 0.41
C GLY A 58 -13.77 -11.60 1.13
N HIS A 59 -12.50 -11.27 1.36
CA HIS A 59 -12.12 -9.98 1.91
C HIS A 59 -11.25 -9.17 0.95
N ILE A 60 -11.42 -7.87 1.04
CA ILE A 60 -10.53 -6.88 0.44
C ILE A 60 -9.72 -6.19 1.53
N PHE A 61 -8.46 -5.95 1.22
CA PHE A 61 -7.57 -5.09 1.99
C PHE A 61 -7.21 -3.88 1.14
N PHE A 62 -7.24 -2.70 1.74
CA PHE A 62 -6.89 -1.50 1.01
C PHE A 62 -6.20 -0.49 1.91
N SER A 63 -5.37 0.36 1.29
CA SER A 63 -4.58 1.35 2.00
C SER A 63 -5.14 2.76 1.80
N ILE A 64 -5.09 3.56 2.87
CA ILE A 64 -5.27 5.01 2.83
C ILE A 64 -4.07 5.64 3.53
N GLY A 65 -3.35 6.53 2.83
CA GLY A 65 -2.26 7.29 3.42
C GLY A 65 -2.77 8.37 4.39
N GLU A 66 -1.86 8.94 5.18
CA GLU A 66 -2.19 9.93 6.21
C GLU A 66 -2.56 11.33 5.64
N ARG A 67 -2.46 11.50 4.31
CA ARG A 67 -2.91 12.67 3.57
C ARG A 67 -2.21 13.97 3.98
N GLY A 68 -0.94 13.87 4.43
CA GLY A 68 -0.15 15.01 4.93
C GLY A 68 -0.47 15.41 6.36
N GLN A 69 -1.33 14.67 7.05
CA GLN A 69 -1.67 14.87 8.45
C GLN A 69 -1.03 13.76 9.28
N HIS A 70 0.24 13.91 9.60
CA HIS A 70 1.07 12.84 10.18
C HIS A 70 0.43 12.15 11.39
N GLN A 71 -0.21 12.93 12.29
CA GLN A 71 -0.83 12.39 13.50
C GLN A 71 -2.05 11.50 13.22
N HIS A 72 -2.69 11.66 12.03
CA HIS A 72 -3.81 10.80 11.66
C HIS A 72 -3.42 9.31 11.62
N ALA A 73 -2.15 9.01 11.35
CA ALA A 73 -1.68 7.63 11.31
C ALA A 73 -1.84 6.91 12.67
N GLN A 74 -1.71 7.61 13.78
CA GLN A 74 -1.85 7.08 15.14
C GLN A 74 -3.30 7.16 15.68
N ASP A 75 -4.15 7.98 15.10
CA ASP A 75 -5.53 8.19 15.56
C ASP A 75 -6.47 7.15 14.95
N LEU A 76 -6.97 6.22 15.76
CA LEU A 76 -7.88 5.15 15.33
C LEU A 76 -9.29 5.66 14.97
N THR A 77 -9.65 6.89 15.34
CA THR A 77 -10.95 7.49 14.97
C THR A 77 -10.96 7.95 13.50
N LEU A 78 -9.80 8.01 12.85
CA LEU A 78 -9.60 8.51 11.50
C LEU A 78 -9.17 7.39 10.53
N PRO A 79 -9.63 7.43 9.26
CA PRO A 79 -9.28 6.39 8.28
C PRO A 79 -7.89 6.55 7.64
N GLY A 80 -7.24 7.72 7.77
CA GLY A 80 -5.95 8.00 7.16
C GLY A 80 -4.76 7.35 7.88
N GLY A 81 -3.71 6.96 7.12
CA GLY A 81 -2.54 6.27 7.65
C GLY A 81 -2.83 4.83 8.10
N LYS A 82 -3.69 4.12 7.36
CA LYS A 82 -4.22 2.80 7.73
C LYS A 82 -4.20 1.84 6.55
N ILE A 83 -4.13 0.56 6.90
CA ILE A 83 -4.60 -0.53 6.03
C ILE A 83 -5.95 -0.99 6.61
N HIS A 84 -6.92 -1.12 5.76
CA HIS A 84 -8.29 -1.52 6.10
C HIS A 84 -8.60 -2.91 5.58
N ARG A 85 -9.55 -3.61 6.23
CA ARG A 85 -10.12 -4.88 5.77
C ARG A 85 -11.64 -4.81 5.81
N LEU A 86 -12.27 -5.21 4.70
CA LEU A 86 -13.72 -5.37 4.58
C LEU A 86 -14.02 -6.71 3.90
N HIS A 87 -15.25 -7.18 4.02
CA HIS A 87 -15.80 -8.12 3.06
C HIS A 87 -15.87 -7.45 1.67
N ASP A 88 -15.87 -8.22 0.62
CA ASP A 88 -15.96 -7.73 -0.77
C ASP A 88 -17.29 -7.01 -1.07
N ASP A 89 -18.29 -7.16 -0.20
CA ASP A 89 -19.58 -6.45 -0.24
C ASP A 89 -19.61 -5.17 0.60
N GLY A 90 -18.51 -4.82 1.29
CA GLY A 90 -18.35 -3.62 2.11
C GLY A 90 -18.71 -3.80 3.59
N ARG A 91 -19.24 -4.96 4.02
CA ARG A 91 -19.48 -5.23 5.44
C ARG A 91 -18.16 -5.34 6.20
N VAL A 92 -18.16 -4.89 7.45
CA VAL A 92 -17.02 -5.02 8.35
C VAL A 92 -16.95 -6.45 8.90
N PRO A 93 -15.83 -7.18 8.75
CA PRO A 93 -15.64 -8.48 9.37
C PRO A 93 -15.66 -8.38 10.90
N ALA A 94 -16.41 -9.27 11.55
CA ALA A 94 -16.58 -9.25 13.02
C ALA A 94 -15.25 -9.52 13.78
N ASP A 95 -14.29 -10.14 13.11
CA ASP A 95 -12.95 -10.43 13.64
C ASP A 95 -11.90 -9.34 13.33
N ASN A 96 -12.31 -8.17 12.84
CA ASN A 96 -11.38 -7.05 12.72
C ASN A 96 -10.89 -6.59 14.11
N PRO A 97 -9.63 -6.12 14.22
CA PRO A 97 -8.99 -5.90 15.52
C PRO A 97 -9.67 -4.84 16.38
N PHE A 98 -10.38 -3.87 15.78
CA PHE A 98 -10.93 -2.71 16.49
C PHE A 98 -12.46 -2.67 16.51
N VAL A 99 -13.16 -3.73 16.12
CA VAL A 99 -14.63 -3.80 16.11
C VAL A 99 -15.24 -3.55 17.50
N GLY A 100 -14.60 -3.98 18.57
CA GLY A 100 -15.05 -3.74 19.95
C GLY A 100 -14.75 -2.34 20.50
N ASN A 101 -14.03 -1.50 19.77
CA ASN A 101 -13.72 -0.13 20.18
C ASN A 101 -14.75 0.85 19.56
N PRO A 102 -15.62 1.49 20.37
CA PRO A 102 -16.70 2.33 19.85
C PRO A 102 -16.23 3.61 19.17
N THR A 103 -15.00 4.05 19.41
CA THR A 103 -14.43 5.25 18.79
C THR A 103 -13.56 4.96 17.58
N ALA A 104 -13.08 3.73 17.42
CA ALA A 104 -12.23 3.39 16.28
C ALA A 104 -13.02 3.14 15.00
N VAL A 105 -12.41 3.43 13.86
CA VAL A 105 -12.94 3.03 12.54
C VAL A 105 -12.86 1.50 12.44
N PRO A 106 -14.00 0.78 12.40
CA PRO A 106 -14.01 -0.67 12.58
C PRO A 106 -13.42 -1.48 11.43
N SER A 107 -13.20 -0.83 10.27
CA SER A 107 -12.53 -1.45 9.12
C SER A 107 -11.00 -1.49 9.24
N ILE A 108 -10.40 -0.82 10.22
CA ILE A 108 -8.94 -0.77 10.38
C ILE A 108 -8.41 -2.19 10.64
N TRP A 109 -7.39 -2.58 9.86
CA TRP A 109 -6.62 -3.79 10.04
C TRP A 109 -5.29 -3.53 10.74
N SER A 110 -4.57 -2.48 10.30
CA SER A 110 -3.32 -1.98 10.92
C SER A 110 -3.24 -0.45 10.78
N TYR A 111 -2.39 0.18 11.58
CA TYR A 111 -2.28 1.64 11.65
C TYR A 111 -0.83 2.10 11.80
N GLY A 112 -0.61 3.41 11.86
CA GLY A 112 0.73 3.97 11.95
C GLY A 112 1.47 3.94 10.62
N HIS A 113 0.75 4.00 9.51
CA HIS A 113 1.30 4.06 8.15
C HIS A 113 1.37 5.50 7.64
N ARG A 114 2.41 5.79 6.84
CA ARG A 114 2.51 7.09 6.17
C ARG A 114 1.74 7.09 4.84
N ASN A 115 2.18 6.31 3.88
CA ASN A 115 1.59 6.25 2.54
C ASN A 115 1.84 4.90 1.88
N PRO A 116 1.11 3.85 2.24
CA PRO A 116 1.27 2.53 1.65
C PRO A 116 0.87 2.54 0.17
N GLN A 117 1.82 2.25 -0.72
CA GLN A 117 1.67 2.28 -2.17
C GLN A 117 1.67 0.89 -2.81
N GLY A 118 1.98 -0.16 -2.05
CA GLY A 118 1.90 -1.55 -2.46
C GLY A 118 1.22 -2.41 -1.42
N LEU A 119 0.41 -3.38 -1.85
CA LEU A 119 -0.18 -4.45 -1.05
C LEU A 119 -0.16 -5.73 -1.86
N ALA A 120 0.33 -6.83 -1.28
CA ALA A 120 0.28 -8.14 -1.91
C ALA A 120 0.27 -9.25 -0.86
N PHE A 121 -0.53 -10.28 -1.10
CA PHE A 121 -0.48 -11.51 -0.32
C PHE A 121 0.59 -12.46 -0.86
N SER A 122 1.38 -13.04 0.04
CA SER A 122 2.28 -14.13 -0.30
C SER A 122 1.46 -15.37 -0.73
N PRO A 123 1.69 -15.93 -1.91
CA PRO A 123 0.95 -17.10 -2.38
C PRO A 123 1.32 -18.38 -1.62
N THR A 124 2.42 -18.36 -0.87
CA THR A 124 2.91 -19.53 -0.12
C THR A 124 2.50 -19.51 1.34
N THR A 125 2.50 -18.32 1.99
CA THR A 125 2.22 -18.19 3.42
C THR A 125 0.85 -17.56 3.71
N GLY A 126 0.25 -16.87 2.73
CA GLY A 126 -0.98 -16.10 2.91
C GLY A 126 -0.78 -14.83 3.75
N GLU A 127 0.45 -14.44 4.05
CA GLU A 127 0.79 -13.21 4.76
C GLU A 127 0.66 -12.00 3.85
N LEU A 128 0.19 -10.88 4.40
CA LEU A 128 0.06 -9.62 3.69
C LEU A 128 1.34 -8.79 3.83
N PHE A 129 1.85 -8.29 2.71
CA PHE A 129 2.97 -7.37 2.66
C PHE A 129 2.52 -6.00 2.15
N SER A 130 3.18 -4.94 2.65
CA SER A 130 2.97 -3.57 2.21
C SER A 130 4.31 -2.88 1.94
N SER A 131 4.39 -2.14 0.84
CA SER A 131 5.45 -1.15 0.63
C SER A 131 4.90 0.25 0.83
N GLU A 132 5.66 1.11 1.53
CA GLU A 132 5.23 2.47 1.78
C GLU A 132 6.34 3.49 1.64
N HIS A 133 5.95 4.72 1.29
CA HIS A 133 6.87 5.84 1.20
C HIS A 133 7.22 6.39 2.58
N GLY A 134 8.51 6.47 2.87
CA GLY A 134 9.04 7.37 3.86
C GLY A 134 9.00 8.84 3.39
N PRO A 135 9.48 9.77 4.21
CA PRO A 135 9.69 11.15 3.77
C PRO A 135 10.99 11.24 2.93
N ARG A 136 11.99 11.97 3.34
CA ARG A 136 13.31 11.94 2.70
C ARG A 136 14.11 10.75 3.24
N GLY A 137 14.09 9.61 2.55
CA GLY A 137 14.55 8.30 3.03
C GLY A 137 13.50 7.57 3.86
N GLY A 138 13.83 6.34 4.28
CA GLY A 138 12.97 5.54 5.14
C GLY A 138 11.72 4.98 4.46
N ASP A 139 11.76 4.71 3.15
CA ASP A 139 10.78 3.85 2.52
C ASP A 139 10.86 2.45 3.13
N GLU A 140 9.74 1.75 3.23
CA GLU A 140 9.64 0.50 3.95
C GLU A 140 8.98 -0.62 3.14
N LEU A 141 9.39 -1.84 3.44
CA LEU A 141 8.65 -3.06 3.15
C LEU A 141 8.24 -3.69 4.47
N ASN A 142 6.95 -3.82 4.68
CA ASN A 142 6.35 -4.27 5.93
C ASN A 142 5.64 -5.62 5.76
N LEU A 143 5.79 -6.52 6.74
CA LEU A 143 4.91 -7.66 6.94
C LEU A 143 3.72 -7.20 7.78
N VAL A 144 2.54 -7.14 7.17
CA VAL A 144 1.35 -6.52 7.78
C VAL A 144 0.62 -7.48 8.71
N ARG A 145 0.54 -7.12 9.99
CA ARG A 145 -0.08 -7.90 11.05
C ARG A 145 -1.39 -7.27 11.51
N ARG A 146 -2.31 -8.12 11.97
CA ARG A 146 -3.61 -7.72 12.53
C ARG A 146 -3.43 -6.86 13.78
N GLY A 147 -4.00 -5.65 13.79
CA GLY A 147 -4.00 -4.72 14.94
C GLY A 147 -2.67 -4.02 15.20
N ALA A 148 -1.64 -4.26 14.39
CA ALA A 148 -0.30 -3.76 14.62
C ALA A 148 -0.16 -2.26 14.28
N ASN A 149 0.75 -1.59 15.00
CA ASN A 149 1.16 -0.20 14.80
C ASN A 149 2.52 -0.14 14.09
N TYR A 150 2.59 0.49 12.92
CA TYR A 150 3.81 0.65 12.11
C TYR A 150 4.56 1.95 12.41
N GLY A 151 4.14 2.68 13.41
CA GLY A 151 4.91 3.69 14.13
C GLY A 151 4.94 5.08 13.53
N TRP A 152 4.58 5.30 12.25
CA TRP A 152 4.54 6.65 11.69
C TRP A 152 3.58 7.56 12.48
N PRO A 153 3.94 8.81 12.84
CA PRO A 153 5.23 9.50 12.65
C PRO A 153 6.15 9.40 13.89
N VAL A 154 5.87 8.53 14.85
CA VAL A 154 6.61 8.41 16.12
C VAL A 154 8.01 7.83 15.88
N ILE A 155 8.11 6.83 15.02
CA ILE A 155 9.38 6.25 14.57
C ILE A 155 9.52 6.40 13.05
N SER A 156 10.74 6.58 12.54
CA SER A 156 11.05 6.62 11.12
C SER A 156 12.54 6.46 10.86
N TYR A 157 12.90 5.92 9.70
CA TYR A 157 14.26 5.90 9.17
C TYR A 157 14.56 7.10 8.25
N GLY A 158 13.59 7.97 8.02
CA GLY A 158 13.71 9.15 7.17
C GLY A 158 13.71 10.46 7.96
N MET A 159 13.87 11.56 7.23
CA MET A 159 13.88 12.92 7.77
C MET A 159 12.96 13.83 6.93
N ASN A 160 12.69 15.05 7.39
CA ASN A 160 11.94 16.03 6.62
C ASN A 160 12.63 16.35 5.29
N TYR A 161 11.88 16.75 4.27
CA TYR A 161 12.42 17.12 2.96
C TYR A 161 13.42 18.28 3.01
N ASN A 162 13.31 19.17 4.01
CA ASN A 162 14.26 20.24 4.25
C ASN A 162 15.56 19.80 4.98
N GLY A 163 15.67 18.51 5.30
CA GLY A 163 16.84 17.92 5.97
C GLY A 163 16.81 17.99 7.49
N THR A 164 15.75 18.51 8.11
CA THR A 164 15.62 18.50 9.57
C THR A 164 15.06 17.14 10.05
N THR A 165 15.46 16.73 11.23
CA THR A 165 14.91 15.54 11.90
C THR A 165 13.56 15.89 12.54
N PHE A 166 12.57 15.01 12.44
CA PHE A 166 11.29 15.15 13.15
C PHE A 166 11.12 14.10 14.25
N THR A 167 11.90 13.04 14.21
CA THR A 167 12.02 12.03 15.27
C THR A 167 13.43 11.44 15.27
N GLU A 168 13.98 11.22 16.44
CA GLU A 168 15.25 10.49 16.62
C GLU A 168 15.03 8.98 16.78
N LEU A 169 13.77 8.55 16.87
CA LEU A 169 13.42 7.16 17.12
C LEU A 169 13.27 6.39 15.80
N THR A 170 14.03 5.34 15.65
CA THR A 170 13.84 4.34 14.59
C THR A 170 13.06 3.12 15.08
N ALA A 171 12.97 2.92 16.40
CA ALA A 171 12.24 1.82 17.02
C ALA A 171 11.58 2.28 18.33
N LYS A 172 10.44 1.68 18.67
CA LYS A 172 9.75 1.89 19.94
C LYS A 172 8.94 0.65 20.29
N GLU A 173 8.86 0.31 21.57
CA GLU A 173 8.03 -0.80 22.04
C GLU A 173 6.56 -0.62 21.60
N GLY A 174 5.92 -1.71 21.16
CA GLY A 174 4.55 -1.70 20.63
C GLY A 174 4.44 -1.18 19.20
N MET A 175 5.56 -0.91 18.51
CA MET A 175 5.60 -0.52 17.11
C MET A 175 6.40 -1.53 16.29
N GLU A 176 5.81 -2.00 15.19
CA GLU A 176 6.42 -2.98 14.30
C GLU A 176 7.59 -2.35 13.52
N GLN A 177 8.58 -3.19 13.24
CA GLN A 177 9.71 -2.82 12.41
C GLN A 177 9.52 -3.34 10.99
N PRO A 178 9.94 -2.59 9.97
CA PRO A 178 9.93 -3.06 8.59
C PRO A 178 10.88 -4.24 8.41
N ILE A 179 10.58 -5.14 7.48
CA ILE A 179 11.51 -6.20 7.07
C ILE A 179 12.64 -5.68 6.17
N ALA A 180 12.44 -4.52 5.57
CA ALA A 180 13.47 -3.71 4.90
C ALA A 180 13.08 -2.22 4.92
N HIS A 181 14.11 -1.36 4.92
CA HIS A 181 13.97 0.07 4.66
C HIS A 181 15.08 0.56 3.72
N TRP A 182 14.82 1.68 3.04
CA TRP A 182 15.77 2.25 2.07
C TRP A 182 16.07 3.72 2.38
N VAL A 183 17.38 4.00 2.51
CA VAL A 183 17.94 5.34 2.63
C VAL A 183 19.13 5.41 1.64
N PRO A 184 19.07 6.25 0.61
CA PRO A 184 18.01 7.19 0.25
C PRO A 184 16.71 6.51 -0.19
N SER A 185 15.61 7.28 -0.22
CA SER A 185 14.29 6.80 -0.68
C SER A 185 14.34 6.32 -2.12
N LEU A 186 13.77 5.14 -2.38
CA LEU A 186 13.49 4.64 -3.72
C LEU A 186 12.14 5.16 -4.25
N ALA A 187 11.30 5.72 -3.38
CA ALA A 187 9.88 5.92 -3.56
C ALA A 187 9.20 4.60 -3.96
N THR A 188 9.25 3.62 -3.04
CA THR A 188 8.69 2.28 -3.26
C THR A 188 7.20 2.36 -3.60
N CYS A 189 6.74 1.58 -4.59
CA CYS A 189 5.38 1.65 -5.07
C CYS A 189 4.74 0.25 -5.10
N GLY A 190 4.01 -0.10 -6.15
CA GLY A 190 3.33 -1.38 -6.25
C GLY A 190 4.25 -2.57 -6.07
N ILE A 191 3.76 -3.56 -5.34
CA ILE A 191 4.42 -4.86 -5.16
C ILE A 191 3.53 -5.99 -5.69
N ASN A 192 4.15 -7.10 -6.08
CA ASN A 192 3.46 -8.32 -6.49
C ASN A 192 4.35 -9.54 -6.27
N PHE A 193 3.78 -10.61 -5.75
CA PHE A 193 4.45 -11.92 -5.78
C PHE A 193 4.23 -12.56 -7.15
N TYR A 194 5.30 -13.01 -7.77
CA TYR A 194 5.19 -13.64 -9.08
C TYR A 194 4.58 -15.05 -8.95
N THR A 195 3.50 -15.29 -9.67
CA THR A 195 2.74 -16.55 -9.66
C THR A 195 2.73 -17.27 -11.01
N GLY A 196 3.38 -16.68 -12.03
CA GLY A 196 3.50 -17.28 -13.35
C GLY A 196 4.54 -18.40 -13.43
N ASP A 197 4.59 -19.07 -14.57
CA ASP A 197 5.50 -20.18 -14.83
C ASP A 197 6.61 -19.85 -15.84
N LEU A 198 6.53 -18.70 -16.53
CA LEU A 198 7.55 -18.31 -17.53
C LEU A 198 8.94 -18.08 -16.91
N PHE A 199 8.99 -17.59 -15.68
CA PHE A 199 10.22 -17.37 -14.94
C PHE A 199 10.30 -18.31 -13.73
N ALA A 200 10.54 -19.61 -13.95
CA ALA A 200 10.48 -20.63 -12.92
C ALA A 200 11.32 -20.31 -11.67
N LYS A 201 12.51 -19.70 -11.85
CA LYS A 201 13.41 -19.30 -10.76
C LYS A 201 12.90 -18.09 -9.96
N TRP A 202 11.89 -17.37 -10.45
CA TRP A 202 11.31 -16.20 -9.80
C TRP A 202 9.98 -16.51 -9.13
N LYS A 203 9.49 -17.72 -9.26
CA LYS A 203 8.19 -18.12 -8.72
C LYS A 203 8.14 -17.87 -7.22
N HIS A 204 7.05 -17.22 -6.79
CA HIS A 204 6.77 -16.81 -5.40
C HIS A 204 7.73 -15.75 -4.82
N GLN A 205 8.62 -15.18 -5.61
CA GLN A 205 9.42 -14.02 -5.16
C GLN A 205 8.63 -12.73 -5.30
N LEU A 206 8.95 -11.76 -4.45
CA LEU A 206 8.33 -10.44 -4.45
C LEU A 206 9.01 -9.54 -5.47
N PHE A 207 8.21 -8.86 -6.27
CA PHE A 207 8.66 -7.79 -7.15
C PHE A 207 8.20 -6.44 -6.60
N LEU A 208 9.12 -5.46 -6.58
CA LEU A 208 8.88 -4.13 -6.05
C LEU A 208 9.21 -3.07 -7.10
N ALA A 209 8.23 -2.22 -7.36
CA ALA A 209 8.34 -1.07 -8.22
C ALA A 209 8.87 0.15 -7.45
N SER A 210 9.70 0.99 -8.08
CA SER A 210 10.13 2.26 -7.49
C SER A 210 9.94 3.43 -8.44
N LEU A 211 9.61 4.59 -7.85
CA LEU A 211 9.31 5.79 -8.62
C LEU A 211 10.52 6.72 -8.77
N ALA A 212 11.24 6.98 -7.67
CA ALA A 212 12.33 7.94 -7.66
C ALA A 212 13.64 7.31 -8.15
N ALA A 213 13.91 6.08 -7.74
CA ALA A 213 15.09 5.36 -8.19
C ALA A 213 14.93 4.74 -9.60
N GLU A 214 13.70 4.76 -10.16
CA GLU A 214 13.38 4.19 -11.48
C GLU A 214 13.83 2.73 -11.64
N GLN A 215 13.78 1.99 -10.51
CA GLN A 215 14.29 0.63 -10.40
C GLN A 215 13.15 -0.37 -10.26
N PHE A 216 13.40 -1.57 -10.76
CA PHE A 216 12.56 -2.73 -10.60
C PHE A 216 13.35 -3.80 -9.83
N LEU A 217 12.88 -4.11 -8.63
CA LEU A 217 13.57 -5.01 -7.71
C LEU A 217 12.88 -6.36 -7.64
N ARG A 218 13.68 -7.41 -7.55
CA ARG A 218 13.28 -8.76 -7.19
C ARG A 218 13.79 -9.05 -5.78
N ILE A 219 12.91 -9.53 -4.92
CA ILE A 219 13.19 -9.75 -3.50
C ILE A 219 12.75 -11.17 -3.13
N GLU A 220 13.66 -11.93 -2.57
CA GLU A 220 13.38 -13.25 -2.03
C GLU A 220 13.17 -13.16 -0.53
N ILE A 221 12.03 -13.68 -0.06
CA ILE A 221 11.63 -13.63 1.35
C ILE A 221 11.46 -15.06 1.85
N VAL A 222 12.16 -15.40 2.93
CA VAL A 222 12.06 -16.71 3.59
C VAL A 222 11.85 -16.47 5.09
N GLY A 223 10.80 -17.07 5.66
CA GLY A 223 10.48 -16.91 7.09
C GLY A 223 10.26 -15.44 7.51
N GLY A 224 9.67 -14.62 6.63
CA GLY A 224 9.43 -13.20 6.88
C GLY A 224 10.66 -12.31 6.83
N LYS A 225 11.81 -12.82 6.36
CA LYS A 225 13.07 -12.07 6.23
C LYS A 225 13.53 -12.05 4.78
N ILE A 226 14.12 -10.95 4.35
CA ILE A 226 14.77 -10.85 3.05
C ILE A 226 16.08 -11.63 3.08
N VAL A 227 16.21 -12.60 2.18
CA VAL A 227 17.44 -13.39 2.00
C VAL A 227 18.22 -12.97 0.77
N SER A 228 17.56 -12.33 -0.20
CA SER A 228 18.18 -11.83 -1.43
C SER A 228 17.40 -10.65 -1.99
N GLN A 229 18.12 -9.66 -2.53
CA GLN A 229 17.56 -8.53 -3.25
C GLN A 229 18.41 -8.24 -4.50
N GLU A 230 17.75 -8.09 -5.64
CA GLU A 230 18.38 -7.82 -6.93
C GLU A 230 17.66 -6.69 -7.66
N VAL A 231 18.42 -5.77 -8.24
CA VAL A 231 17.90 -4.76 -9.17
C VAL A 231 17.93 -5.33 -10.57
N LEU A 232 16.75 -5.63 -11.13
CA LEU A 232 16.64 -6.22 -12.49
C LEU A 232 16.79 -5.16 -13.58
N PHE A 233 16.20 -3.99 -13.37
CA PHE A 233 16.25 -2.89 -14.33
C PHE A 233 16.48 -1.57 -13.60
N LYS A 234 17.30 -0.70 -14.23
CA LYS A 234 17.49 0.71 -13.87
C LYS A 234 17.06 1.58 -15.05
N ASP A 235 16.74 2.83 -14.75
CA ASP A 235 16.43 3.86 -15.75
C ASP A 235 15.26 3.50 -16.69
N LEU A 236 14.38 2.60 -16.21
CA LEU A 236 13.18 2.20 -16.97
C LEU A 236 12.12 3.32 -16.95
N GLY A 237 12.25 4.27 -16.03
CA GLY A 237 11.30 5.31 -15.71
C GLY A 237 10.56 5.03 -14.40
N ARG A 238 9.68 5.93 -14.00
CA ARG A 238 8.90 5.85 -12.74
C ARG A 238 7.92 4.68 -12.77
N ILE A 239 8.27 3.58 -12.11
CA ILE A 239 7.48 2.36 -12.14
C ILE A 239 6.38 2.43 -11.07
N ARG A 240 5.11 2.37 -11.50
CA ARG A 240 3.94 2.48 -10.61
C ARG A 240 3.48 1.14 -10.04
N HIS A 241 3.56 0.08 -10.83
CA HIS A 241 3.09 -1.23 -10.42
C HIS A 241 3.70 -2.34 -11.23
N VAL A 242 3.62 -3.54 -10.70
CA VAL A 242 3.97 -4.78 -11.38
C VAL A 242 2.90 -5.82 -11.08
N ILE A 243 2.53 -6.61 -12.07
CA ILE A 243 1.58 -7.71 -11.90
C ILE A 243 2.02 -8.92 -12.73
N THR A 244 1.64 -10.12 -12.29
CA THR A 244 1.68 -11.32 -13.12
C THR A 244 0.46 -11.34 -14.02
N GLY A 245 0.65 -11.43 -15.32
CA GLY A 245 -0.44 -11.57 -16.29
C GLY A 245 -0.96 -13.01 -16.37
N PRO A 246 -2.15 -13.21 -16.98
CA PRO A 246 -2.74 -14.54 -17.16
C PRO A 246 -1.90 -15.45 -18.08
N ASP A 247 -1.02 -14.87 -18.89
CA ASP A 247 -0.07 -15.54 -19.76
C ASP A 247 1.27 -15.89 -19.04
N GLY A 248 1.34 -15.65 -17.73
CA GLY A 248 2.54 -15.88 -16.93
C GLY A 248 3.64 -14.83 -17.08
N ALA A 249 3.48 -13.84 -17.95
CA ALA A 249 4.43 -12.73 -18.09
C ALA A 249 4.33 -11.74 -16.94
N LEU A 250 5.38 -10.96 -16.69
CA LEU A 250 5.33 -9.81 -15.80
C LEU A 250 4.97 -8.56 -16.60
N TYR A 251 3.99 -7.82 -16.11
CA TYR A 251 3.57 -6.53 -16.67
C TYR A 251 3.98 -5.42 -15.73
N VAL A 252 4.83 -4.54 -16.21
CA VAL A 252 5.39 -3.39 -15.48
C VAL A 252 4.70 -2.12 -15.96
N LEU A 253 4.04 -1.42 -15.04
CA LEU A 253 3.22 -0.25 -15.35
C LEU A 253 4.01 1.03 -15.10
N LEU A 254 4.17 1.83 -16.16
CA LEU A 254 4.77 3.15 -16.13
C LEU A 254 3.73 4.22 -16.50
N PRO A 255 3.97 5.52 -16.28
CA PRO A 255 2.97 6.57 -16.53
C PRO A 255 2.42 6.63 -17.97
N LYS A 256 3.23 6.23 -18.96
CA LYS A 256 2.87 6.35 -20.39
C LYS A 256 2.98 5.04 -21.18
N ARG A 257 3.34 3.94 -20.53
CA ARG A 257 3.52 2.64 -21.19
C ARG A 257 3.37 1.48 -20.22
N ILE A 258 3.05 0.33 -20.77
CA ILE A 258 3.11 -0.97 -20.07
C ILE A 258 4.21 -1.77 -20.75
N VAL A 259 5.14 -2.31 -19.96
CA VAL A 259 6.21 -3.18 -20.43
C VAL A 259 5.84 -4.61 -20.07
N ARG A 260 5.82 -5.51 -21.04
CA ARG A 260 5.63 -6.95 -20.86
C ARG A 260 7.00 -7.63 -20.89
N LEU A 261 7.33 -8.36 -19.82
CA LEU A 261 8.56 -9.11 -19.69
C LEU A 261 8.31 -10.60 -19.95
N THR A 262 9.11 -11.16 -20.84
CA THR A 262 9.15 -12.60 -21.14
C THR A 262 10.61 -13.06 -21.10
N PRO A 263 10.87 -14.38 -20.91
CA PRO A 263 12.21 -14.91 -21.08
C PRO A 263 12.79 -14.54 -22.44
N ALA A 264 14.12 -14.36 -22.47
CA ALA A 264 14.83 -14.26 -23.76
C ALA A 264 14.67 -15.59 -24.54
N SER A 265 14.44 -15.47 -25.83
CA SER A 265 14.41 -16.61 -26.77
C SER A 265 15.79 -17.22 -26.92
#